data_3e35f6beec5d223e5e2cb8298ecb4663
#
_entry.id   3e35f6beec5d223e5e2cb8298ecb4663
#
_cell.length_a   1.000
_cell.length_b   1.000
_cell.length_c   1.000
_cell.angle_alpha   90.00
_cell.angle_beta   90.00
_cell.angle_gamma   90.00
#
_symmetry.space_group_name_H-M   'P 1'
#
loop_
_entity.id
_entity.type
_entity.pdbx_description
1 polymer ?
#
loop_
_entity_poly.entity_id
_entity_poly.type
_entity_poly.pdbx_seq_one_letter_code
_entity_poly.pdbx_strand_id
1 'polypeptide(L)'
;APVNPSDLIPMTGAYRHRTRLPAVAGYEGLGEVVAAPYGSLLAAGQRVLPLRGGGTWQRFIDLDETWLVPVPPAVDDLLAARGYINPLTAMLMLKRWPVAGKHLVLTAASSSCASLLGQWALAMGARSVSGIIRSPQHRARLEQSGIYPILDTDRALMEKVSQHSDLVFDAVGGELANTLLSVLPGASTLISYGLLSGRPLTQTRGSATVRKFHLREALPTLSVAAWRAAFDEIWQRLPTTSQPPAQRIALNDWRAAIAAAGQPGRGGKILLDFTAG
;
A
#
# COMPACT_ATOMS: atom_id res chain seq x y z
N ALA A 1 3.65 3.59 -14.21
CA ALA A 1 3.63 2.50 -13.23
C ALA A 1 4.41 2.88 -11.97
N PRO A 2 3.89 2.69 -10.77
CA PRO A 2 4.63 2.96 -9.53
C PRO A 2 5.79 1.98 -9.33
N VAL A 3 6.82 2.44 -8.59
CA VAL A 3 7.83 1.57 -8.02
C VAL A 3 7.47 1.29 -6.56
N ASN A 4 7.02 0.07 -6.28
CA ASN A 4 6.69 -0.39 -4.93
C ASN A 4 7.81 -1.31 -4.38
N PRO A 5 7.98 -1.42 -3.07
CA PRO A 5 8.87 -2.42 -2.50
C PRO A 5 8.54 -3.85 -2.95
N SER A 6 7.25 -4.15 -3.14
CA SER A 6 6.79 -5.47 -3.61
C SER A 6 7.26 -5.83 -5.03
N ASP A 7 7.46 -4.83 -5.91
CA ASP A 7 7.95 -5.06 -7.28
C ASP A 7 9.41 -5.55 -7.28
N LEU A 8 10.18 -5.18 -6.25
CA LEU A 8 11.59 -5.49 -6.12
C LEU A 8 11.86 -6.84 -5.42
N ILE A 9 10.91 -7.36 -4.65
CA ILE A 9 11.08 -8.62 -3.91
C ILE A 9 11.44 -9.80 -4.83
N PRO A 10 10.82 -10.00 -6.00
CA PRO A 10 11.21 -11.08 -6.92
C PRO A 10 12.69 -10.99 -7.37
N MET A 11 13.22 -9.77 -7.49
CA MET A 11 14.61 -9.54 -7.90
C MET A 11 15.63 -10.00 -6.84
N THR A 12 15.22 -10.06 -5.56
CA THR A 12 16.06 -10.58 -4.46
C THR A 12 16.09 -12.12 -4.39
N GLY A 13 15.28 -12.78 -5.21
CA GLY A 13 15.12 -14.24 -5.17
C GLY A 13 14.17 -14.74 -4.07
N ALA A 14 13.59 -13.87 -3.25
CA ALA A 14 12.69 -14.24 -2.15
C ALA A 14 11.44 -15.02 -2.61
N TYR A 15 10.99 -14.80 -3.87
CA TYR A 15 9.85 -15.50 -4.48
C TYR A 15 10.25 -16.46 -5.59
N ARG A 16 11.50 -16.99 -5.60
CA ARG A 16 11.98 -17.92 -6.64
C ARG A 16 11.03 -19.10 -6.85
N HIS A 17 10.43 -19.63 -5.81
CA HIS A 17 9.46 -20.74 -5.87
C HIS A 17 8.15 -20.39 -6.60
N ARG A 18 7.88 -19.09 -6.83
CA ARG A 18 6.64 -18.59 -7.50
C ARG A 18 6.92 -17.83 -8.78
N THR A 19 8.16 -17.37 -8.99
CA THR A 19 8.52 -16.53 -10.13
C THR A 19 9.17 -17.36 -11.20
N ARG A 20 8.54 -17.44 -12.37
CA ARG A 20 9.13 -18.03 -13.57
C ARG A 20 9.91 -16.94 -14.31
N LEU A 21 11.18 -17.18 -14.55
CA LEU A 21 12.03 -16.26 -15.30
C LEU A 21 12.17 -16.72 -16.76
N PRO A 22 12.27 -15.81 -17.74
CA PRO A 22 12.22 -14.34 -17.58
C PRO A 22 10.82 -13.83 -17.21
N ALA A 23 10.73 -12.74 -16.42
CA ALA A 23 9.48 -12.11 -16.04
C ALA A 23 9.61 -10.58 -16.10
N VAL A 24 8.57 -9.91 -16.57
CA VAL A 24 8.49 -8.45 -16.52
C VAL A 24 8.08 -8.01 -15.11
N ALA A 25 8.75 -6.99 -14.56
CA ALA A 25 8.45 -6.45 -13.25
C ALA A 25 7.18 -5.57 -13.25
N GLY A 26 6.71 -5.23 -12.04
CA GLY A 26 5.59 -4.32 -11.82
C GLY A 26 4.27 -5.04 -11.56
N TYR A 27 3.62 -4.62 -10.47
CA TYR A 27 2.34 -5.21 -10.04
C TYR A 27 1.15 -4.28 -10.24
N GLU A 28 1.37 -2.98 -10.44
CA GLU A 28 0.31 -2.01 -10.70
C GLU A 28 0.75 -0.95 -11.72
N GLY A 29 -0.21 -0.29 -12.33
CA GLY A 29 0.03 0.78 -13.29
C GLY A 29 -1.28 1.31 -13.83
N LEU A 30 -1.20 2.41 -14.57
CA LEU A 30 -2.27 2.93 -15.40
C LEU A 30 -1.93 2.60 -16.85
N GLY A 31 -2.88 2.06 -17.57
CA GLY A 31 -2.79 1.82 -19.00
C GLY A 31 -4.00 2.37 -19.74
N GLU A 32 -3.90 2.39 -21.04
CA GLU A 32 -4.99 2.72 -21.95
C GLU A 32 -5.26 1.52 -22.86
N VAL A 33 -6.53 1.18 -23.07
CA VAL A 33 -6.93 0.09 -23.93
C VAL A 33 -6.58 0.44 -25.38
N VAL A 34 -5.69 -0.30 -25.99
CA VAL A 34 -5.31 -0.12 -27.40
C VAL A 34 -6.27 -0.91 -28.31
N ALA A 35 -6.58 -2.14 -27.93
CA ALA A 35 -7.50 -3.01 -28.65
C ALA A 35 -8.27 -3.90 -27.65
N ALA A 36 -9.51 -4.18 -27.96
CA ALA A 36 -10.37 -5.09 -27.21
C ALA A 36 -11.10 -6.04 -28.16
N PRO A 37 -11.43 -7.27 -27.77
CA PRO A 37 -12.16 -8.20 -28.60
C PRO A 37 -13.59 -7.70 -28.88
N TYR A 38 -14.20 -8.22 -29.94
CA TYR A 38 -15.60 -7.95 -30.24
C TYR A 38 -16.50 -8.35 -29.08
N GLY A 39 -17.39 -7.48 -28.65
CA GLY A 39 -18.29 -7.70 -27.52
C GLY A 39 -17.70 -7.34 -26.14
N SER A 40 -16.45 -6.85 -26.07
CA SER A 40 -15.87 -6.31 -24.85
C SER A 40 -16.68 -5.11 -24.32
N LEU A 41 -16.73 -4.96 -23.00
CA LEU A 41 -17.27 -3.78 -22.33
C LEU A 41 -16.27 -2.62 -22.28
N LEU A 42 -14.99 -2.86 -22.67
CA LEU A 42 -13.93 -1.87 -22.69
C LEU A 42 -13.78 -1.32 -24.10
N ALA A 43 -13.63 -0.01 -24.21
CA ALA A 43 -13.41 0.69 -25.48
C ALA A 43 -11.92 1.10 -25.64
N ALA A 44 -11.43 1.18 -26.88
CA ALA A 44 -10.13 1.76 -27.17
C ALA A 44 -10.08 3.20 -26.66
N GLY A 45 -8.94 3.61 -26.08
CA GLY A 45 -8.76 4.89 -25.40
C GLY A 45 -9.23 4.90 -23.94
N GLN A 46 -9.90 3.85 -23.47
CA GLN A 46 -10.34 3.79 -22.08
C GLN A 46 -9.17 3.56 -21.14
N ARG A 47 -9.06 4.39 -20.09
CA ARG A 47 -8.06 4.22 -19.03
C ARG A 47 -8.45 3.08 -18.10
N VAL A 48 -7.48 2.21 -17.78
CA VAL A 48 -7.69 1.02 -16.95
C VAL A 48 -6.51 0.76 -16.02
N LEU A 49 -6.79 0.13 -14.89
CA LEU A 49 -5.76 -0.45 -14.02
C LEU A 49 -5.69 -1.96 -14.28
N PRO A 50 -4.51 -2.49 -14.66
CA PRO A 50 -4.29 -3.93 -14.72
C PRO A 50 -4.11 -4.49 -13.31
N LEU A 51 -4.88 -5.52 -12.97
CA LEU A 51 -4.77 -6.21 -11.70
C LEU A 51 -3.93 -7.49 -11.82
N ARG A 52 -3.63 -8.09 -10.67
CA ARG A 52 -2.92 -9.37 -10.52
C ARG A 52 -1.47 -9.41 -10.99
N GLY A 53 -0.84 -8.28 -11.21
CA GLY A 53 0.60 -8.20 -11.40
C GLY A 53 1.10 -8.83 -12.68
N GLY A 54 0.48 -8.49 -13.79
CA GLY A 54 0.84 -8.98 -15.11
C GLY A 54 2.14 -8.42 -15.69
N GLY A 55 3.04 -7.80 -14.89
CA GLY A 55 4.27 -7.19 -15.39
C GLY A 55 4.03 -5.82 -16.01
N THR A 56 3.74 -4.81 -15.20
CA THR A 56 3.33 -3.48 -15.67
C THR A 56 4.49 -2.57 -16.10
N TRP A 57 5.76 -3.01 -15.98
CA TRP A 57 6.90 -2.21 -16.43
C TRP A 57 7.24 -2.48 -17.90
N GLN A 58 6.24 -2.38 -18.75
CA GLN A 58 6.34 -2.54 -20.20
C GLN A 58 5.32 -1.66 -20.91
N ARG A 59 5.55 -1.37 -22.19
CA ARG A 59 4.69 -0.47 -22.97
C ARG A 59 3.34 -1.07 -23.29
N PHE A 60 3.28 -2.36 -23.58
CA PHE A 60 2.06 -3.10 -23.94
C PHE A 60 1.95 -4.36 -23.09
N ILE A 61 0.72 -4.71 -22.74
CA ILE A 61 0.40 -5.88 -21.94
C ILE A 61 -0.92 -6.47 -22.42
N ASP A 62 -0.94 -7.79 -22.64
CA ASP A 62 -2.16 -8.53 -22.96
C ASP A 62 -2.74 -9.10 -21.66
N LEU A 63 -4.00 -8.76 -21.38
CA LEU A 63 -4.67 -9.17 -20.16
C LEU A 63 -6.12 -9.53 -20.43
N ASP A 64 -6.65 -10.47 -19.65
CA ASP A 64 -8.07 -10.77 -19.58
C ASP A 64 -8.82 -9.53 -19.02
N GLU A 65 -9.84 -9.06 -19.73
CA GLU A 65 -10.62 -7.88 -19.36
C GLU A 65 -11.29 -7.99 -17.99
N THR A 66 -11.51 -9.21 -17.49
CA THR A 66 -12.03 -9.47 -16.15
C THR A 66 -11.18 -8.80 -15.06
N TRP A 67 -9.87 -8.65 -15.30
CA TRP A 67 -8.90 -8.09 -14.37
C TRP A 67 -8.48 -6.66 -14.71
N LEU A 68 -9.26 -5.97 -15.54
CA LEU A 68 -9.08 -4.56 -15.85
C LEU A 68 -10.13 -3.74 -15.09
N VAL A 69 -9.67 -2.74 -14.37
CA VAL A 69 -10.54 -1.80 -13.65
C VAL A 69 -10.61 -0.50 -14.43
N PRO A 70 -11.78 -0.10 -14.95
CA PRO A 70 -11.95 1.22 -15.54
C PRO A 70 -11.63 2.33 -14.56
N VAL A 71 -10.91 3.34 -15.02
CA VAL A 71 -10.60 4.54 -14.25
C VAL A 71 -11.64 5.61 -14.54
N PRO A 72 -12.32 6.18 -13.52
CA PRO A 72 -13.26 7.25 -13.73
C PRO A 72 -12.61 8.48 -14.41
N PRO A 73 -13.28 9.18 -15.33
CA PRO A 73 -12.72 10.32 -16.04
C PRO A 73 -12.22 11.44 -15.12
N ALA A 74 -12.85 11.64 -13.97
CA ALA A 74 -12.50 12.67 -12.98
C ALA A 74 -11.22 12.38 -12.17
N VAL A 75 -10.69 11.15 -12.24
CA VAL A 75 -9.46 10.78 -11.52
C VAL A 75 -8.25 11.07 -12.40
N ASP A 76 -7.30 11.87 -11.91
CA ASP A 76 -6.08 12.18 -12.64
C ASP A 76 -5.14 10.96 -12.76
N ASP A 77 -4.26 10.98 -13.76
CA ASP A 77 -3.39 9.85 -14.10
C ASP A 77 -2.39 9.51 -13.00
N LEU A 78 -1.84 10.52 -12.30
CA LEU A 78 -0.88 10.29 -11.23
C LEU A 78 -1.54 9.63 -10.03
N LEU A 79 -2.80 9.96 -9.79
CA LEU A 79 -3.60 9.35 -8.75
C LEU A 79 -4.03 7.93 -9.17
N ALA A 80 -4.54 7.78 -10.39
CA ALA A 80 -4.97 6.51 -10.94
C ALA A 80 -3.85 5.47 -10.98
N ALA A 81 -2.65 5.85 -11.43
CA ALA A 81 -1.50 4.97 -11.47
C ALA A 81 -1.15 4.33 -10.10
N ARG A 82 -1.57 4.94 -9.00
CA ARG A 82 -1.38 4.48 -7.61
C ARG A 82 -2.65 3.89 -6.99
N GLY A 83 -3.66 3.65 -7.80
CA GLY A 83 -5.03 3.33 -7.37
C GLY A 83 -5.25 1.89 -6.93
N TYR A 84 -4.27 0.99 -7.09
CA TYR A 84 -4.49 -0.44 -6.88
C TYR A 84 -3.87 -0.98 -5.59
N ILE A 85 -2.55 -1.21 -5.56
CA ILE A 85 -1.91 -2.03 -4.50
C ILE A 85 -2.14 -1.45 -3.10
N ASN A 86 -1.80 -0.19 -2.90
CA ASN A 86 -1.90 0.44 -1.58
C ASN A 86 -3.34 0.74 -1.17
N PRO A 87 -4.19 1.31 -2.03
CA PRO A 87 -5.60 1.55 -1.69
C PRO A 87 -6.37 0.28 -1.40
N LEU A 88 -6.23 -0.76 -2.23
CA LEU A 88 -6.94 -2.01 -2.01
C LEU A 88 -6.44 -2.73 -0.74
N THR A 89 -5.13 -2.69 -0.47
CA THR A 89 -4.56 -3.22 0.77
C THR A 89 -5.17 -2.54 2.00
N ALA A 90 -5.18 -1.20 2.02
CA ALA A 90 -5.76 -0.43 3.12
C ALA A 90 -7.26 -0.73 3.30
N MET A 91 -8.01 -0.72 2.19
CA MET A 91 -9.45 -0.99 2.21
C MET A 91 -9.79 -2.38 2.75
N LEU A 92 -9.11 -3.43 2.26
CA LEU A 92 -9.36 -4.79 2.70
C LEU A 92 -8.97 -5.02 4.16
N MET A 93 -7.89 -4.38 4.63
CA MET A 93 -7.53 -4.41 6.05
C MET A 93 -8.59 -3.76 6.93
N LEU A 94 -9.10 -2.58 6.55
CA LEU A 94 -10.15 -1.88 7.31
C LEU A 94 -11.49 -2.64 7.31
N LYS A 95 -11.82 -3.33 6.23
CA LYS A 95 -13.01 -4.21 6.18
C LYS A 95 -12.84 -5.44 7.08
N ARG A 96 -11.62 -6.00 7.15
CA ARG A 96 -11.35 -7.20 7.96
C ARG A 96 -11.21 -6.91 9.44
N TRP A 97 -10.69 -5.74 9.81
CA TRP A 97 -10.50 -5.29 11.19
C TRP A 97 -11.21 -3.95 11.41
N PRO A 98 -12.48 -3.97 11.83
CA PRO A 98 -13.26 -2.74 12.06
C PRO A 98 -12.59 -1.81 13.06
N VAL A 99 -12.54 -0.52 12.74
CA VAL A 99 -11.75 0.50 13.46
C VAL A 99 -12.59 1.48 14.26
N ALA A 100 -13.91 1.50 14.11
CA ALA A 100 -14.78 2.44 14.79
C ALA A 100 -14.58 2.39 16.31
N GLY A 101 -14.36 3.56 16.92
CA GLY A 101 -14.12 3.73 18.35
C GLY A 101 -12.76 3.28 18.87
N LYS A 102 -11.86 2.79 17.99
CA LYS A 102 -10.58 2.19 18.38
C LYS A 102 -9.39 3.15 18.27
N HIS A 103 -8.38 2.89 19.09
CA HIS A 103 -7.07 3.52 19.03
C HIS A 103 -6.12 2.69 18.16
N LEU A 104 -5.55 3.31 17.14
CA LEU A 104 -4.70 2.65 16.16
C LEU A 104 -3.24 3.13 16.23
N VAL A 105 -2.31 2.21 16.01
CA VAL A 105 -0.91 2.53 15.72
C VAL A 105 -0.54 2.00 14.34
N LEU A 106 0.15 2.83 13.54
CA LEU A 106 0.65 2.48 12.22
C LEU A 106 2.18 2.56 12.22
N THR A 107 2.87 1.52 11.76
CA THR A 107 4.30 1.64 11.47
C THR A 107 4.52 2.11 10.04
N ALA A 108 5.67 2.73 9.76
CA ALA A 108 5.97 3.38 8.48
C ALA A 108 4.82 4.29 8.01
N ALA A 109 4.27 5.10 8.90
CA ALA A 109 3.05 5.88 8.68
C ALA A 109 3.16 6.88 7.53
N SER A 110 4.37 7.29 7.14
CA SER A 110 4.61 8.15 5.98
C SER A 110 4.52 7.42 4.63
N SER A 111 4.43 6.08 4.63
CA SER A 111 4.25 5.28 3.40
C SER A 111 2.87 5.48 2.80
N SER A 112 2.74 5.23 1.49
CA SER A 112 1.45 5.37 0.80
C SER A 112 0.34 4.53 1.43
N CYS A 113 0.60 3.25 1.71
CA CYS A 113 -0.40 2.35 2.28
C CYS A 113 -0.83 2.76 3.69
N ALA A 114 0.13 3.01 4.60
CA ALA A 114 -0.19 3.38 5.98
C ALA A 114 -0.88 4.75 6.05
N SER A 115 -0.49 5.72 5.22
CA SER A 115 -1.13 7.03 5.16
C SER A 115 -2.59 6.94 4.70
N LEU A 116 -2.89 6.13 3.66
CA LEU A 116 -4.26 5.86 3.23
C LEU A 116 -5.06 5.18 4.33
N LEU A 117 -4.51 4.11 4.92
CA LEU A 117 -5.14 3.35 5.98
C LEU A 117 -5.51 4.25 7.17
N GLY A 118 -4.58 5.11 7.60
CA GLY A 118 -4.82 6.01 8.74
C GLY A 118 -5.92 7.04 8.48
N GLN A 119 -5.90 7.69 7.32
CA GLN A 119 -6.93 8.67 6.94
C GLN A 119 -8.30 8.01 6.80
N TRP A 120 -8.37 6.85 6.16
CA TRP A 120 -9.63 6.13 5.99
C TRP A 120 -10.13 5.54 7.30
N ALA A 121 -9.23 5.09 8.20
CA ALA A 121 -9.60 4.65 9.53
C ALA A 121 -10.28 5.78 10.33
N LEU A 122 -9.73 7.01 10.30
CA LEU A 122 -10.35 8.19 10.93
C LEU A 122 -11.72 8.49 10.33
N ALA A 123 -11.83 8.47 9.00
CA ALA A 123 -13.12 8.66 8.30
C ALA A 123 -14.14 7.55 8.60
N MET A 124 -13.69 6.36 9.00
CA MET A 124 -14.53 5.24 9.43
C MET A 124 -14.75 5.19 10.95
N GLY A 125 -14.44 6.28 11.66
CA GLY A 125 -14.74 6.44 13.08
C GLY A 125 -13.69 5.90 14.05
N ALA A 126 -12.44 5.67 13.62
CA ALA A 126 -11.36 5.42 14.56
C ALA A 126 -11.24 6.58 15.56
N ARG A 127 -11.02 6.25 16.84
CA ARG A 127 -10.92 7.24 17.91
C ARG A 127 -9.63 8.05 17.82
N SER A 128 -8.54 7.41 17.46
CA SER A 128 -7.26 8.04 17.18
C SER A 128 -6.38 7.17 16.30
N VAL A 129 -5.47 7.80 15.56
CA VAL A 129 -4.45 7.14 14.79
C VAL A 129 -3.10 7.76 15.11
N SER A 130 -2.17 6.96 15.63
CA SER A 130 -0.78 7.34 15.85
C SER A 130 0.11 6.69 14.79
N GLY A 131 1.03 7.46 14.22
CA GLY A 131 1.86 7.04 13.12
C GLY A 131 3.35 7.07 13.44
N ILE A 132 4.02 5.92 13.47
CA ILE A 132 5.46 5.83 13.71
C ILE A 132 6.20 6.11 12.40
N ILE A 133 7.13 7.06 12.45
CA ILE A 133 7.94 7.54 11.31
C ILE A 133 9.42 7.61 11.67
N ARG A 134 10.30 7.43 10.67
CA ARG A 134 11.76 7.57 10.82
C ARG A 134 12.24 9.02 10.66
N SER A 135 11.56 9.80 9.83
CA SER A 135 12.01 11.15 9.50
C SER A 135 10.98 12.19 9.92
N PRO A 136 11.42 13.25 10.63
CA PRO A 136 10.54 14.33 11.10
C PRO A 136 9.93 15.15 9.95
N GLN A 137 10.52 15.12 8.76
CA GLN A 137 10.01 15.86 7.59
C GLN A 137 8.59 15.47 7.18
N HIS A 138 8.10 14.31 7.63
CA HIS A 138 6.75 13.84 7.33
C HIS A 138 5.70 14.25 8.37
N ARG A 139 6.11 14.90 9.49
CA ARG A 139 5.21 15.29 10.58
C ARG A 139 4.03 16.12 10.09
N ALA A 140 4.32 17.28 9.50
CA ALA A 140 3.28 18.23 9.11
C ALA A 140 2.21 17.59 8.21
N ARG A 141 2.62 16.75 7.24
CA ARG A 141 1.67 16.06 6.37
C ARG A 141 0.79 15.06 7.12
N LEU A 142 1.32 14.33 8.09
CA LEU A 142 0.55 13.39 8.90
C LEU A 142 -0.41 14.12 9.83
N GLU A 143 0.04 15.18 10.50
CA GLU A 143 -0.77 16.02 11.36
C GLU A 143 -1.96 16.65 10.61
N GLN A 144 -1.70 17.17 9.41
CA GLN A 144 -2.75 17.69 8.52
C GLN A 144 -3.78 16.61 8.12
N SER A 145 -3.36 15.34 8.12
CA SER A 145 -4.22 14.20 7.84
C SER A 145 -4.88 13.62 9.11
N GLY A 146 -4.72 14.25 10.26
CA GLY A 146 -5.27 13.79 11.54
C GLY A 146 -4.50 12.64 12.19
N ILE A 147 -3.33 12.26 11.64
CA ILE A 147 -2.49 11.18 12.16
C ILE A 147 -1.42 11.76 13.07
N TYR A 148 -1.39 11.37 14.34
CA TYR A 148 -0.39 11.83 15.30
C TYR A 148 0.98 11.21 15.04
N PRO A 149 2.01 11.98 14.65
CA PRO A 149 3.31 11.41 14.27
C PRO A 149 4.22 11.19 15.49
N ILE A 150 4.81 10.00 15.54
CA ILE A 150 5.78 9.60 16.57
C ILE A 150 7.08 9.20 15.86
N LEU A 151 8.23 9.74 16.29
CA LEU A 151 9.52 9.27 15.78
C LEU A 151 9.83 7.89 16.35
N ASP A 152 10.40 7.00 15.53
CA ASP A 152 10.83 5.66 15.95
C ASP A 152 12.00 5.70 16.95
N THR A 153 12.65 6.83 17.10
CA THR A 153 13.64 7.11 18.15
C THR A 153 13.03 7.48 19.49
N ASP A 154 11.76 7.89 19.54
CA ASP A 154 11.04 8.20 20.78
C ASP A 154 10.36 6.93 21.33
N ARG A 155 11.18 6.05 21.87
CA ARG A 155 10.76 4.75 22.37
C ARG A 155 9.72 4.86 23.48
N ALA A 156 9.90 5.80 24.40
CA ALA A 156 9.00 5.98 25.53
C ALA A 156 7.58 6.35 25.08
N LEU A 157 7.47 7.26 24.10
CA LEU A 157 6.18 7.66 23.55
C LEU A 157 5.54 6.54 22.74
N MET A 158 6.33 5.81 21.93
CA MET A 158 5.84 4.64 21.19
C MET A 158 5.23 3.59 22.13
N GLU A 159 5.94 3.23 23.20
CA GLU A 159 5.48 2.25 24.20
C GLU A 159 4.23 2.74 24.90
N LYS A 160 4.22 3.99 25.37
CA LYS A 160 3.07 4.62 26.03
C LYS A 160 1.80 4.60 25.17
N VAL A 161 1.91 4.94 23.89
CA VAL A 161 0.75 4.96 22.97
C VAL A 161 0.30 3.53 22.66
N SER A 162 1.25 2.60 22.48
CA SER A 162 0.93 1.20 22.17
C SER A 162 0.23 0.48 23.32
N GLN A 163 0.52 0.81 24.57
CA GLN A 163 -0.17 0.28 25.76
C GLN A 163 -1.68 0.59 25.81
N HIS A 164 -2.14 1.56 25.00
CA HIS A 164 -3.55 1.95 24.92
C HIS A 164 -4.17 1.70 23.53
N SER A 165 -3.47 0.93 22.70
CA SER A 165 -3.92 0.71 21.31
C SER A 165 -4.68 -0.60 21.18
N ASP A 166 -5.75 -0.58 20.38
CA ASP A 166 -6.56 -1.74 20.06
C ASP A 166 -6.01 -2.51 18.85
N LEU A 167 -5.52 -1.76 17.86
CA LEU A 167 -5.00 -2.31 16.61
C LEU A 167 -3.66 -1.67 16.25
N VAL A 168 -2.70 -2.51 15.88
CA VAL A 168 -1.43 -2.09 15.28
C VAL A 168 -1.36 -2.64 13.87
N PHE A 169 -1.20 -1.76 12.87
CA PHE A 169 -0.95 -2.16 11.49
C PHE A 169 0.54 -1.99 11.19
N ASP A 170 1.23 -3.11 11.06
CA ASP A 170 2.68 -3.14 10.94
C ASP A 170 3.15 -3.48 9.52
N ALA A 171 3.86 -2.49 8.91
CA ALA A 171 4.51 -2.61 7.61
C ALA A 171 6.02 -2.92 7.72
N VAL A 172 6.60 -2.85 8.93
CA VAL A 172 8.06 -2.86 9.12
C VAL A 172 8.59 -4.21 9.51
N GLY A 173 7.95 -4.88 10.45
CA GLY A 173 8.46 -6.12 11.03
C GLY A 173 9.67 -5.90 11.96
N GLY A 174 10.42 -6.98 12.23
CA GLY A 174 11.68 -6.94 12.97
C GLY A 174 11.56 -6.39 14.39
N GLU A 175 12.59 -5.64 14.80
CA GLU A 175 12.71 -5.12 16.18
C GLU A 175 11.59 -4.15 16.54
N LEU A 176 11.20 -3.26 15.62
CA LEU A 176 10.09 -2.33 15.88
C LEU A 176 8.80 -3.07 16.20
N ALA A 177 8.42 -4.04 15.38
CA ALA A 177 7.21 -4.82 15.61
C ALA A 177 7.30 -5.66 16.92
N ASN A 178 8.48 -6.21 17.24
CA ASN A 178 8.71 -6.91 18.48
C ASN A 178 8.55 -6.00 19.72
N THR A 179 9.10 -4.77 19.64
CA THR A 179 8.96 -3.78 20.71
C THR A 179 7.50 -3.42 20.95
N LEU A 180 6.75 -3.13 19.88
CA LEU A 180 5.33 -2.80 19.98
C LEU A 180 4.54 -3.98 20.58
N LEU A 181 4.76 -5.19 20.07
CA LEU A 181 4.07 -6.41 20.57
C LEU A 181 4.31 -6.66 22.05
N SER A 182 5.51 -6.34 22.57
CA SER A 182 5.86 -6.57 23.97
C SER A 182 5.06 -5.75 24.97
N VAL A 183 4.50 -4.62 24.54
CA VAL A 183 3.75 -3.68 25.40
C VAL A 183 2.26 -3.60 25.09
N LEU A 184 1.80 -4.27 24.01
CA LEU A 184 0.40 -4.28 23.63
C LEU A 184 -0.47 -5.00 24.66
N PRO A 185 -1.67 -4.46 24.98
CA PRO A 185 -2.67 -5.16 25.79
C PRO A 185 -3.08 -6.51 25.19
N GLY A 186 -3.48 -7.46 26.03
CA GLY A 186 -3.90 -8.80 25.59
C GLY A 186 -5.12 -8.81 24.65
N ALA A 187 -5.98 -7.82 24.75
CA ALA A 187 -7.13 -7.66 23.85
C ALA A 187 -6.79 -7.06 22.49
N SER A 188 -5.56 -6.57 22.32
CA SER A 188 -5.11 -5.90 21.09
C SER A 188 -4.73 -6.90 20.00
N THR A 189 -4.73 -6.40 18.75
CA THR A 189 -4.26 -7.18 17.60
C THR A 189 -3.18 -6.42 16.84
N LEU A 190 -2.05 -7.09 16.58
CA LEU A 190 -1.02 -6.63 15.67
C LEU A 190 -1.22 -7.31 14.30
N ILE A 191 -1.44 -6.51 13.27
CA ILE A 191 -1.62 -6.95 11.89
C ILE A 191 -0.33 -6.67 11.12
N SER A 192 0.47 -7.70 10.85
CA SER A 192 1.68 -7.60 10.04
C SER A 192 1.33 -7.75 8.57
N TYR A 193 1.51 -6.67 7.77
CA TYR A 193 1.19 -6.64 6.35
C TYR A 193 2.36 -6.29 5.45
N GLY A 194 3.52 -5.95 6.02
CA GLY A 194 4.73 -5.64 5.28
C GLY A 194 5.99 -6.13 5.98
N LEU A 195 7.13 -5.95 5.32
CA LEU A 195 8.44 -6.41 5.79
C LEU A 195 9.53 -5.40 5.39
N LEU A 196 9.30 -4.11 5.64
CA LEU A 196 10.21 -3.04 5.21
C LEU A 196 11.59 -3.09 5.89
N SER A 197 11.71 -3.72 7.05
CA SER A 197 13.00 -3.99 7.71
C SER A 197 13.77 -5.15 7.09
N GLY A 198 13.14 -5.94 6.22
CA GLY A 198 13.67 -7.22 5.73
C GLY A 198 13.68 -8.35 6.78
N ARG A 199 13.21 -8.08 7.99
CA ARG A 199 13.22 -9.03 9.11
C ARG A 199 11.80 -9.32 9.60
N PRO A 200 11.40 -10.60 9.75
CA PRO A 200 10.09 -10.94 10.28
C PRO A 200 9.97 -10.57 11.76
N LEU A 201 8.73 -10.47 12.22
CA LEU A 201 8.43 -10.47 13.66
C LEU A 201 8.82 -11.84 14.22
N THR A 202 9.65 -11.84 15.25
CA THR A 202 10.19 -13.07 15.87
C THR A 202 9.71 -13.27 17.31
N GLN A 203 9.19 -12.21 17.95
CA GLN A 203 8.77 -12.27 19.32
C GLN A 203 7.47 -13.06 19.46
N THR A 204 7.48 -14.02 20.38
CA THR A 204 6.31 -14.81 20.80
C THR A 204 5.81 -14.41 22.19
N ARG A 205 6.54 -13.53 22.89
CA ARG A 205 6.20 -13.04 24.24
C ARG A 205 5.30 -11.81 24.13
N GLY A 206 4.10 -11.94 24.55
CA GLY A 206 3.07 -10.90 24.56
C GLY A 206 1.70 -11.56 24.59
N SER A 207 0.72 -10.89 25.17
CA SER A 207 -0.65 -11.39 25.26
C SER A 207 -1.50 -11.01 24.03
N ALA A 208 -1.03 -10.04 23.22
CA ALA A 208 -1.75 -9.55 22.05
C ALA A 208 -1.78 -10.57 20.92
N THR A 209 -2.87 -10.55 20.15
CA THR A 209 -3.02 -11.42 18.98
C THR A 209 -2.19 -10.92 17.81
N VAL A 210 -1.43 -11.79 17.15
CA VAL A 210 -0.74 -11.49 15.89
C VAL A 210 -1.50 -12.06 14.70
N ARG A 211 -1.73 -11.25 13.68
CA ARG A 211 -2.36 -11.64 12.41
C ARG A 211 -1.47 -11.22 11.25
N LYS A 212 -1.50 -11.98 10.16
CA LYS A 212 -0.84 -11.62 8.90
C LYS A 212 -1.88 -11.20 7.87
N PHE A 213 -1.51 -10.25 7.04
CA PHE A 213 -2.27 -9.85 5.88
C PHE A 213 -1.36 -9.74 4.66
N HIS A 214 -1.74 -10.40 3.58
CA HIS A 214 -1.10 -10.29 2.28
C HIS A 214 -2.15 -10.08 1.21
N LEU A 215 -2.04 -8.97 0.48
CA LEU A 215 -2.97 -8.67 -0.62
C LEU A 215 -3.02 -9.81 -1.65
N ARG A 216 -1.86 -10.38 -1.99
CA ARG A 216 -1.77 -11.50 -2.95
C ARG A 216 -2.52 -12.75 -2.50
N GLU A 217 -2.63 -12.99 -1.21
CA GLU A 217 -3.40 -14.11 -0.64
C GLU A 217 -4.90 -13.77 -0.53
N ALA A 218 -5.22 -12.50 -0.31
CA ALA A 218 -6.59 -12.04 -0.22
C ALA A 218 -7.28 -11.96 -1.61
N LEU A 219 -6.55 -11.55 -2.65
CA LEU A 219 -7.13 -11.38 -4.00
C LEU A 219 -7.83 -12.61 -4.57
N PRO A 220 -7.26 -13.83 -4.49
CA PRO A 220 -7.93 -15.03 -5.02
C PRO A 220 -9.22 -15.40 -4.28
N THR A 221 -9.40 -14.90 -3.06
CA THR A 221 -10.60 -15.17 -2.26
C THR A 221 -11.76 -14.23 -2.56
N LEU A 222 -11.50 -13.15 -3.31
CA LEU A 222 -12.52 -12.18 -3.70
C LEU A 222 -13.19 -12.59 -5.01
N SER A 223 -14.51 -12.54 -5.04
CA SER A 223 -15.25 -12.60 -6.29
C SER A 223 -14.99 -11.35 -7.14
N VAL A 224 -15.21 -11.43 -8.45
CA VAL A 224 -15.11 -10.28 -9.35
C VAL A 224 -16.00 -9.13 -8.88
N ALA A 225 -17.21 -9.42 -8.43
CA ALA A 225 -18.13 -8.41 -7.90
C ALA A 225 -17.58 -7.75 -6.61
N ALA A 226 -16.97 -8.53 -5.71
CA ALA A 226 -16.44 -8.01 -4.46
C ALA A 226 -15.26 -7.05 -4.66
N TRP A 227 -14.33 -7.36 -5.56
CA TRP A 227 -13.23 -6.45 -5.81
C TRP A 227 -13.67 -5.23 -6.67
N ARG A 228 -14.64 -5.36 -7.58
CA ARG A 228 -15.24 -4.21 -8.27
C ARG A 228 -15.88 -3.24 -7.28
N ALA A 229 -16.70 -3.73 -6.37
CA ALA A 229 -17.28 -2.92 -5.30
C ALA A 229 -16.21 -2.24 -4.40
N ALA A 230 -15.07 -2.91 -4.17
CA ALA A 230 -13.96 -2.30 -3.45
C ALA A 230 -13.34 -1.14 -4.25
N PHE A 231 -13.23 -1.24 -5.56
CA PHE A 231 -12.73 -0.15 -6.40
C PHE A 231 -13.73 1.01 -6.52
N ASP A 232 -15.03 0.75 -6.56
CA ASP A 232 -16.05 1.82 -6.51
C ASP A 232 -15.87 2.67 -5.24
N GLU A 233 -15.64 2.03 -4.09
CA GLU A 233 -15.38 2.71 -2.83
C GLU A 233 -14.02 3.42 -2.83
N ILE A 234 -12.98 2.83 -3.41
CA ILE A 234 -11.65 3.43 -3.55
C ILE A 234 -11.73 4.71 -4.39
N TRP A 235 -12.41 4.68 -5.53
CA TRP A 235 -12.56 5.84 -6.41
C TRP A 235 -13.32 6.99 -5.77
N GLN A 236 -14.25 6.71 -4.84
CA GLN A 236 -14.93 7.76 -4.06
C GLN A 236 -14.02 8.41 -3.02
N ARG A 237 -13.12 7.62 -2.37
CA ARG A 237 -12.27 8.09 -1.28
C ARG A 237 -10.94 8.69 -1.75
N LEU A 238 -10.34 8.10 -2.78
CA LEU A 238 -8.98 8.38 -3.19
C LEU A 238 -8.73 9.85 -3.58
N PRO A 239 -9.64 10.53 -4.33
CA PRO A 239 -9.45 11.93 -4.74
C PRO A 239 -9.42 12.92 -3.57
N THR A 240 -10.05 12.60 -2.46
CA THR A 240 -10.10 13.46 -1.25
C THR A 240 -9.05 13.08 -0.21
N THR A 241 -8.25 12.03 -0.47
CA THR A 241 -7.24 11.53 0.46
C THR A 241 -5.89 12.18 0.16
N SER A 242 -5.26 12.78 1.18
CA SER A 242 -3.92 13.36 1.05
C SER A 242 -2.90 12.26 0.73
N GLN A 243 -2.11 12.45 -0.32
CA GLN A 243 -1.07 11.53 -0.72
C GLN A 243 0.29 12.22 -0.89
N PRO A 244 1.40 11.46 -0.70
CA PRO A 244 2.72 12.00 -1.04
C PRO A 244 2.76 12.43 -2.51
N PRO A 245 3.49 13.49 -2.86
CA PRO A 245 3.67 13.89 -4.24
C PRO A 245 4.23 12.73 -5.07
N ALA A 246 3.99 12.76 -6.39
CA ALA A 246 4.54 11.79 -7.33
C ALA A 246 5.72 12.41 -8.08
N GLN A 247 6.78 11.62 -8.27
CA GLN A 247 7.92 11.95 -9.11
C GLN A 247 7.94 10.99 -10.30
N ARG A 248 7.87 11.52 -11.51
CA ARG A 248 7.95 10.73 -12.75
C ARG A 248 9.40 10.58 -13.17
N ILE A 249 9.79 9.36 -13.57
CA ILE A 249 11.10 9.03 -14.14
C ILE A 249 10.84 8.20 -15.40
N ALA A 250 11.50 8.52 -16.50
CA ALA A 250 11.33 7.81 -17.76
C ALA A 250 11.59 6.30 -17.59
N LEU A 251 10.85 5.46 -18.33
CA LEU A 251 11.04 4.00 -18.27
C LEU A 251 12.50 3.61 -18.59
N ASN A 252 13.13 4.30 -19.52
CA ASN A 252 14.53 4.02 -19.89
C ASN A 252 15.49 4.20 -18.71
N ASP A 253 15.13 5.04 -17.73
CA ASP A 253 15.91 5.31 -16.51
C ASP A 253 15.42 4.46 -15.31
N TRP A 254 14.85 3.29 -15.55
CA TRP A 254 14.27 2.45 -14.49
C TRP A 254 15.24 2.13 -13.34
N ARG A 255 16.57 2.05 -13.62
CA ARG A 255 17.57 1.83 -12.57
C ARG A 255 17.64 3.03 -11.60
N ALA A 256 17.59 4.25 -12.13
CA ALA A 256 17.52 5.46 -11.31
C ALA A 256 16.20 5.52 -10.52
N ALA A 257 15.08 5.07 -11.12
CA ALA A 257 13.80 4.99 -10.44
C ALA A 257 13.82 4.00 -9.25
N ILE A 258 14.45 2.83 -9.41
CA ILE A 258 14.63 1.86 -8.33
C ILE A 258 15.51 2.47 -7.21
N ALA A 259 16.64 3.08 -7.57
CA ALA A 259 17.54 3.72 -6.61
C ALA A 259 16.82 4.82 -5.81
N ALA A 260 16.10 5.70 -6.49
CA ALA A 260 15.30 6.75 -5.86
C ALA A 260 14.20 6.18 -4.95
N ALA A 261 13.53 5.10 -5.38
CA ALA A 261 12.51 4.44 -4.58
C ALA A 261 13.07 3.78 -3.31
N GLY A 262 14.32 3.38 -3.31
CA GLY A 262 15.02 2.79 -2.15
C GLY A 262 15.55 3.82 -1.14
N GLN A 263 15.61 5.11 -1.48
CA GLN A 263 16.20 6.11 -0.59
C GLN A 263 15.36 6.34 0.68
N PRO A 264 15.98 6.28 1.86
CA PRO A 264 15.31 6.63 3.11
C PRO A 264 14.86 8.10 3.10
N GLY A 265 13.68 8.36 3.68
CA GLY A 265 13.18 9.72 3.84
C GLY A 265 12.74 10.41 2.54
N ARG A 266 12.58 9.68 1.41
CA ARG A 266 12.12 10.29 0.16
C ARG A 266 10.81 11.05 0.33
N GLY A 267 10.71 12.21 -0.33
CA GLY A 267 9.54 13.10 -0.20
C GLY A 267 8.31 12.65 -1.00
N GLY A 268 8.45 11.70 -1.93
CA GLY A 268 7.39 11.35 -2.86
C GLY A 268 7.37 9.89 -3.33
N LYS A 269 6.34 9.54 -4.09
CA LYS A 269 6.20 8.23 -4.75
C LYS A 269 6.86 8.28 -6.13
N ILE A 270 7.73 7.32 -6.41
CA ILE A 270 8.36 7.20 -7.73
C ILE A 270 7.42 6.47 -8.68
N LEU A 271 7.24 7.04 -9.87
CA LEU A 271 6.47 6.48 -10.99
C LEU A 271 7.37 6.35 -12.22
N LEU A 272 7.37 5.18 -12.83
CA LEU A 272 7.92 5.00 -14.18
C LEU A 272 6.95 5.59 -15.20
N ASP A 273 7.49 6.42 -16.08
CA ASP A 273 6.77 7.10 -17.15
C ASP A 273 7.09 6.47 -18.51
N PHE A 274 6.05 6.04 -19.20
CA PHE A 274 6.16 5.37 -20.50
C PHE A 274 5.96 6.33 -21.67
N THR A 275 5.56 7.57 -21.39
CA THR A 275 5.34 8.60 -22.39
C THR A 275 6.56 9.48 -22.65
N ALA A 276 7.53 9.46 -21.72
CA ALA A 276 8.79 10.18 -21.82
C ALA A 276 9.87 9.25 -22.40
N GLY A 277 10.30 9.50 -23.62
CA GLY A 277 11.40 8.79 -24.30
C GLY A 277 11.01 8.26 -25.66
#